data_ad69765f315b028b53a6f58fb5e5aa19
#
_entry.id   ad69765f315b028b53a6f58fb5e5aa19
#
_cell.length_a   1.000
_cell.length_b   1.000
_cell.length_c   1.000
_cell.angle_alpha   90.00
_cell.angle_beta   90.00
_cell.angle_gamma   90.00
#
_symmetry.space_group_name_H-M   'P 1'
#
loop_
_entity.id
_entity.type
_entity.pdbx_description
1 polymer ?
#
loop_
_entity_poly.entity_id
_entity_poly.type
_entity_poly.pdbx_seq_one_letter_code
_entity_poly.pdbx_strand_id
1 'polypeptide(L)'
;LYGLLNLLEELRKKQTTPRVIFASGCAVFGGQLPEVVTDDTVVTPKSSYGMQKAVGELLVSDYSRKGFIDGRVLRLPTIVVRPGKPNKAASTFFSSIIREPLKGETAVCPVPPDTPVFITSPRRCVESMIKAASISSDALQDNRIIPLPGLTVTVKQMLEALEKVAGKQATDLVQWQEDKTIQRIVQSWPVQVKAEYAESLGFQADENFESIIQAHIEDTQN
;
A
#
# COMPACT_ATOMS: atom_id res chain seq x y z
N LEU A 1 -3.01 -14.44 10.44
CA LEU A 1 -2.00 -14.56 11.47
C LEU A 1 -1.46 -15.99 11.57
N TYR A 2 -2.32 -17.01 11.80
CA TYR A 2 -1.89 -18.41 11.94
C TYR A 2 -1.12 -18.93 10.72
N GLY A 3 -1.52 -18.58 9.49
CA GLY A 3 -0.79 -18.96 8.28
C GLY A 3 0.65 -18.45 8.26
N LEU A 4 0.88 -17.20 8.69
CA LEU A 4 2.22 -16.64 8.81
C LEU A 4 3.03 -17.37 9.89
N LEU A 5 2.44 -17.60 11.07
CA LEU A 5 3.10 -18.28 12.17
C LEU A 5 3.51 -19.71 11.77
N ASN A 6 2.61 -20.47 11.16
CA ASN A 6 2.90 -21.82 10.67
C ASN A 6 4.05 -21.83 9.66
N LEU A 7 4.05 -20.86 8.71
CA LEU A 7 5.15 -20.72 7.76
C LEU A 7 6.48 -20.45 8.48
N LEU A 8 6.51 -19.50 9.41
CA LEU A 8 7.71 -19.15 10.15
C LEU A 8 8.23 -20.33 11.00
N GLU A 9 7.36 -21.11 11.63
CA GLU A 9 7.74 -22.30 12.38
C GLU A 9 8.30 -23.41 11.46
N GLU A 10 7.76 -23.60 10.27
CA GLU A 10 8.33 -24.55 9.30
C GLU A 10 9.70 -24.07 8.78
N LEU A 11 9.87 -22.76 8.57
CA LEU A 11 11.15 -22.18 8.17
C LEU A 11 12.20 -22.32 9.28
N ARG A 12 11.81 -22.09 10.55
CA ARG A 12 12.68 -22.24 11.73
C ARG A 12 13.25 -23.66 11.85
N LYS A 13 12.51 -24.70 11.45
CA LYS A 13 12.99 -26.10 11.48
C LYS A 13 14.07 -26.38 10.44
N LYS A 14 14.20 -25.54 9.41
CA LYS A 14 15.23 -25.70 8.38
C LYS A 14 16.57 -25.18 8.90
N GLN A 15 17.67 -25.84 8.47
CA GLN A 15 19.04 -25.40 8.80
C GLN A 15 19.57 -24.32 7.84
N THR A 16 18.64 -23.53 7.27
CA THR A 16 18.95 -22.42 6.36
C THR A 16 18.26 -21.17 6.87
N THR A 17 18.79 -20.00 6.54
CA THR A 17 18.18 -18.70 6.87
C THR A 17 17.49 -18.13 5.63
N PRO A 18 16.27 -18.59 5.30
CA PRO A 18 15.59 -18.18 4.08
C PRO A 18 15.19 -16.71 4.15
N ARG A 19 15.25 -16.04 2.99
CA ARG A 19 14.76 -14.67 2.87
C ARG A 19 13.25 -14.65 2.81
N VAL A 20 12.62 -13.85 3.68
CA VAL A 20 11.17 -13.71 3.78
C VAL A 20 10.78 -12.26 3.62
N ILE A 21 9.91 -11.94 2.65
CA ILE A 21 9.35 -10.60 2.47
C ILE A 21 7.89 -10.64 2.91
N PHE A 22 7.56 -9.86 3.93
CA PHE A 22 6.21 -9.75 4.46
C PHE A 22 5.57 -8.44 4.01
N ALA A 23 4.50 -8.57 3.23
CA ALA A 23 3.67 -7.43 2.84
C ALA A 23 2.80 -6.99 4.03
N SER A 24 3.25 -5.97 4.76
CA SER A 24 2.46 -5.21 5.71
C SER A 24 1.75 -4.05 5.00
N GLY A 25 1.29 -3.05 5.73
CA GLY A 25 0.66 -1.88 5.11
C GLY A 25 0.35 -0.80 6.12
N CYS A 26 -0.02 0.37 5.64
CA CYS A 26 -0.34 1.53 6.47
C CYS A 26 -1.52 1.31 7.44
N ALA A 27 -2.28 0.22 7.30
CA ALA A 27 -3.34 -0.17 8.25
C ALA A 27 -2.83 -0.49 9.66
N VAL A 28 -1.52 -0.61 9.88
CA VAL A 28 -0.90 -0.70 11.22
C VAL A 28 -1.05 0.60 12.01
N PHE A 29 -1.23 1.72 11.32
CA PHE A 29 -1.53 3.02 11.91
C PHE A 29 -3.03 3.24 12.04
N GLY A 30 -3.45 4.05 13.03
CA GLY A 30 -4.84 4.43 13.21
C GLY A 30 -5.06 5.23 14.49
N GLY A 31 -6.27 5.76 14.65
CA GLY A 31 -6.63 6.65 15.75
C GLY A 31 -6.17 8.09 15.51
N GLN A 32 -5.66 8.75 16.53
CA GLN A 32 -5.09 10.09 16.38
C GLN A 32 -3.67 9.95 15.84
N LEU A 33 -3.50 10.23 14.55
CA LEU A 33 -2.21 10.23 13.89
C LEU A 33 -1.64 11.66 13.84
N PRO A 34 -0.29 11.81 13.83
CA PRO A 34 0.32 13.08 13.48
C PRO A 34 -0.03 13.44 12.02
N GLU A 35 0.10 14.71 11.66
CA GLU A 35 -0.11 15.18 10.29
C GLU A 35 0.80 14.43 9.30
N VAL A 36 2.05 14.18 9.70
CA VAL A 36 3.01 13.38 8.94
C VAL A 36 3.41 12.16 9.76
N VAL A 37 3.13 10.98 9.24
CA VAL A 37 3.63 9.71 9.78
C VAL A 37 5.09 9.52 9.36
N THR A 38 5.94 9.18 10.31
CA THR A 38 7.37 8.93 10.11
C THR A 38 7.74 7.50 10.45
N ASP A 39 9.00 7.14 10.23
CA ASP A 39 9.54 5.82 10.61
C ASP A 39 9.37 5.51 12.11
N ASP A 40 9.39 6.55 12.97
CA ASP A 40 9.26 6.44 14.42
C ASP A 40 7.82 6.54 14.95
N THR A 41 6.84 6.70 14.06
CA THR A 41 5.43 6.81 14.48
C THR A 41 4.96 5.50 15.10
N VAL A 42 4.39 5.59 16.31
CA VAL A 42 3.90 4.44 17.06
C VAL A 42 2.78 3.73 16.30
N VAL A 43 2.88 2.41 16.23
CA VAL A 43 1.88 1.53 15.61
C VAL A 43 0.67 1.37 16.53
N THR A 44 -0.50 1.84 16.09
CA THR A 44 -1.76 1.86 16.87
C THR A 44 -2.94 1.39 16.00
N PRO A 45 -2.98 0.12 15.56
CA PRO A 45 -4.01 -0.35 14.64
C PRO A 45 -5.42 -0.24 15.24
N LYS A 46 -6.39 0.18 14.43
CA LYS A 46 -7.81 0.29 14.80
C LYS A 46 -8.71 -0.70 14.05
N SER A 47 -8.10 -1.70 13.42
CA SER A 47 -8.82 -2.79 12.74
C SER A 47 -8.16 -4.14 13.02
N SER A 48 -8.93 -5.22 12.95
CA SER A 48 -8.38 -6.59 13.07
C SER A 48 -7.35 -6.89 11.98
N TYR A 49 -7.52 -6.32 10.79
CA TYR A 49 -6.55 -6.43 9.71
C TYR A 49 -5.23 -5.75 10.07
N GLY A 50 -5.27 -4.49 10.49
CA GLY A 50 -4.08 -3.74 10.92
C GLY A 50 -3.37 -4.39 12.10
N MET A 51 -4.13 -4.87 13.09
CA MET A 51 -3.59 -5.62 14.24
C MET A 51 -2.83 -6.86 13.76
N GLN A 52 -3.41 -7.66 12.87
CA GLN A 52 -2.74 -8.85 12.35
C GLN A 52 -1.47 -8.52 11.55
N LYS A 53 -1.46 -7.39 10.81
CA LYS A 53 -0.26 -6.89 10.14
C LYS A 53 0.81 -6.48 11.14
N ALA A 54 0.47 -5.72 12.18
CA ALA A 54 1.40 -5.29 13.23
C ALA A 54 2.00 -6.49 14.00
N VAL A 55 1.20 -7.49 14.35
CA VAL A 55 1.71 -8.73 14.96
C VAL A 55 2.63 -9.47 13.98
N GLY A 56 2.29 -9.51 12.69
CA GLY A 56 3.15 -10.10 11.65
C GLY A 56 4.50 -9.42 11.52
N GLU A 57 4.55 -8.08 11.61
CA GLU A 57 5.79 -7.30 11.63
C GLU A 57 6.70 -7.70 12.80
N LEU A 58 6.12 -7.81 14.01
CA LEU A 58 6.86 -8.23 15.21
C LEU A 58 7.38 -9.67 15.09
N LEU A 59 6.56 -10.59 14.57
CA LEU A 59 6.96 -11.98 14.35
C LEU A 59 8.13 -12.07 13.36
N VAL A 60 8.04 -11.41 12.20
CA VAL A 60 9.11 -11.43 11.20
C VAL A 60 10.40 -10.82 11.76
N SER A 61 10.28 -9.72 12.51
CA SER A 61 11.43 -9.06 13.15
C SER A 61 12.10 -9.97 14.19
N ASP A 62 11.32 -10.62 15.07
CA ASP A 62 11.86 -11.50 16.10
C ASP A 62 12.52 -12.77 15.52
N TYR A 63 11.88 -13.40 14.51
CA TYR A 63 12.46 -14.55 13.84
C TYR A 63 13.76 -14.20 13.09
N SER A 64 13.83 -12.97 12.55
CA SER A 64 15.04 -12.45 11.93
C SER A 64 16.17 -12.22 12.96
N ARG A 65 15.82 -11.54 14.07
CA ARG A 65 16.78 -11.30 15.17
C ARG A 65 17.37 -12.60 15.73
N LYS A 66 16.58 -13.69 15.74
CA LYS A 66 17.01 -15.02 16.17
C LYS A 66 17.78 -15.80 15.11
N GLY A 67 17.92 -15.25 13.89
CA GLY A 67 18.62 -15.90 12.79
C GLY A 67 17.86 -17.05 12.12
N PHE A 68 16.56 -17.20 12.39
CA PHE A 68 15.75 -18.26 11.78
C PHE A 68 15.39 -17.94 10.32
N ILE A 69 15.26 -16.66 10.00
CA ILE A 69 14.97 -16.13 8.68
C ILE A 69 15.78 -14.85 8.43
N ASP A 70 15.91 -14.46 7.17
CA ASP A 70 16.33 -13.11 6.75
C ASP A 70 15.08 -12.33 6.33
N GLY A 71 14.37 -11.76 7.32
CA GLY A 71 13.08 -11.13 7.14
C GLY A 71 13.15 -9.68 6.68
N ARG A 72 12.16 -9.28 5.88
CA ARG A 72 11.90 -7.91 5.46
C ARG A 72 10.41 -7.66 5.55
N VAL A 73 10.02 -6.55 6.13
CA VAL A 73 8.64 -6.12 6.25
C VAL A 73 8.46 -4.85 5.43
N LEU A 74 7.58 -4.86 4.45
CA LEU A 74 7.24 -3.68 3.66
C LEU A 74 5.88 -3.14 4.11
N ARG A 75 5.83 -1.93 4.67
CA ARG A 75 4.58 -1.22 4.92
C ARG A 75 4.14 -0.52 3.64
N LEU A 76 3.18 -1.16 2.96
CA LEU A 76 2.70 -0.71 1.66
C LEU A 76 1.71 0.46 1.82
N PRO A 77 1.80 1.51 0.97
CA PRO A 77 0.71 2.46 0.74
C PRO A 77 -0.54 1.75 0.19
N THR A 78 -1.63 2.49 -0.01
CA THR A 78 -2.79 1.96 -0.73
C THR A 78 -2.43 1.70 -2.19
N ILE A 79 -2.52 0.45 -2.65
CA ILE A 79 -2.15 0.08 -4.01
C ILE A 79 -3.27 0.46 -4.97
N VAL A 80 -2.98 1.31 -5.98
CA VAL A 80 -3.88 1.87 -7.01
C VAL A 80 -3.09 1.98 -8.34
N VAL A 81 -3.56 1.54 -9.49
CA VAL A 81 -4.85 0.94 -9.84
C VAL A 81 -4.70 -0.58 -9.82
N ARG A 82 -5.39 -1.24 -8.91
CA ARG A 82 -5.31 -2.72 -8.85
C ARG A 82 -6.10 -3.35 -9.98
N PRO A 83 -5.55 -4.37 -10.68
CA PRO A 83 -6.30 -5.15 -11.66
C PRO A 83 -7.39 -6.00 -10.97
N GLY A 84 -8.26 -6.59 -11.78
CA GLY A 84 -9.31 -7.50 -11.33
C GLY A 84 -10.64 -6.80 -11.02
N LYS A 85 -11.56 -7.53 -10.38
CA LYS A 85 -12.91 -7.03 -10.05
C LYS A 85 -12.93 -6.32 -8.70
N PRO A 86 -13.86 -5.37 -8.49
CA PRO A 86 -14.11 -4.78 -7.18
C PRO A 86 -14.36 -5.84 -6.11
N ASN A 87 -13.89 -5.57 -4.89
CA ASN A 87 -14.13 -6.42 -3.73
C ASN A 87 -14.71 -5.58 -2.58
N LYS A 88 -14.96 -6.20 -1.42
CA LYS A 88 -15.59 -5.54 -0.27
C LYS A 88 -14.64 -4.68 0.58
N ALA A 89 -13.36 -4.54 0.21
CA ALA A 89 -12.43 -3.68 0.94
C ALA A 89 -12.77 -2.20 0.73
N ALA A 90 -12.74 -1.40 1.79
CA ALA A 90 -13.06 0.03 1.72
C ALA A 90 -12.16 0.81 0.73
N SER A 91 -10.92 0.34 0.48
CA SER A 91 -9.99 0.95 -0.49
C SER A 91 -10.26 0.59 -1.95
N THR A 92 -11.21 -0.31 -2.23
CA THR A 92 -11.44 -0.81 -3.60
C THR A 92 -11.85 0.30 -4.56
N PHE A 93 -12.65 1.25 -4.11
CA PHE A 93 -13.17 2.32 -4.95
C PHE A 93 -12.06 3.21 -5.56
N PHE A 94 -10.93 3.43 -4.87
CA PHE A 94 -9.80 4.19 -5.43
C PHE A 94 -9.27 3.58 -6.74
N SER A 95 -9.29 2.26 -6.86
CA SER A 95 -8.95 1.60 -8.12
C SER A 95 -10.14 1.62 -9.09
N SER A 96 -11.36 1.45 -8.58
CA SER A 96 -12.58 1.36 -9.42
C SER A 96 -12.87 2.65 -10.18
N ILE A 97 -12.71 3.83 -9.54
CA ILE A 97 -12.98 5.13 -10.17
C ILE A 97 -12.00 5.47 -11.31
N ILE A 98 -10.96 4.66 -11.51
CA ILE A 98 -10.00 4.77 -12.61
C ILE A 98 -10.19 3.58 -13.59
N ARG A 99 -10.18 2.36 -13.07
CA ARG A 99 -10.16 1.13 -13.86
C ARG A 99 -11.43 0.91 -14.67
N GLU A 100 -12.60 1.12 -14.06
CA GLU A 100 -13.89 0.92 -14.74
C GLU A 100 -14.12 1.97 -15.81
N PRO A 101 -13.93 3.29 -15.58
CA PRO A 101 -14.01 4.32 -16.60
C PRO A 101 -13.08 4.09 -17.81
N LEU A 102 -11.86 3.59 -17.57
CA LEU A 102 -10.94 3.22 -18.67
C LEU A 102 -11.48 2.09 -19.57
N LYS A 103 -12.45 1.30 -19.06
CA LYS A 103 -13.16 0.26 -19.82
C LYS A 103 -14.50 0.72 -20.38
N GLY A 104 -14.88 1.98 -20.19
CA GLY A 104 -16.19 2.50 -20.55
C GLY A 104 -17.31 2.09 -19.57
N GLU A 105 -16.96 1.63 -18.37
CA GLU A 105 -17.91 1.21 -17.34
C GLU A 105 -18.08 2.30 -16.27
N THR A 106 -19.26 2.36 -15.64
CA THR A 106 -19.51 3.30 -14.55
C THR A 106 -18.83 2.84 -13.26
N ALA A 107 -18.38 3.81 -12.45
CA ALA A 107 -17.82 3.56 -11.12
C ALA A 107 -18.44 4.48 -10.09
N VAL A 108 -18.61 3.99 -8.85
CA VAL A 108 -19.14 4.78 -7.73
C VAL A 108 -17.97 5.31 -6.88
N CYS A 109 -17.97 6.63 -6.62
CA CYS A 109 -17.08 7.27 -5.67
C CYS A 109 -17.85 7.57 -4.36
N PRO A 110 -17.50 6.90 -3.24
CA PRO A 110 -18.25 7.02 -1.99
C PRO A 110 -17.74 8.11 -1.05
N VAL A 111 -16.77 8.92 -1.46
CA VAL A 111 -16.13 9.94 -0.63
C VAL A 111 -16.08 11.28 -1.34
N PRO A 112 -15.97 12.42 -0.62
CA PRO A 112 -15.82 13.73 -1.22
C PRO A 112 -14.58 13.86 -2.10
N PRO A 113 -14.60 14.79 -3.09
CA PRO A 113 -13.48 15.02 -4.01
C PRO A 113 -12.15 15.36 -3.34
N ASP A 114 -12.20 16.10 -2.23
CA ASP A 114 -11.00 16.54 -1.50
C ASP A 114 -10.46 15.48 -0.54
N THR A 115 -11.04 14.26 -0.54
CA THR A 115 -10.54 13.15 0.29
C THR A 115 -9.14 12.76 -0.13
N PRO A 116 -8.13 12.90 0.75
CA PRO A 116 -6.77 12.54 0.44
C PRO A 116 -6.52 11.04 0.65
N VAL A 117 -5.56 10.49 -0.09
CA VAL A 117 -5.10 9.11 0.06
C VAL A 117 -3.60 9.01 -0.22
N PHE A 118 -2.91 8.17 0.54
CA PHE A 118 -1.52 7.80 0.34
C PHE A 118 -1.44 6.50 -0.47
N ILE A 119 -0.82 6.55 -1.66
CA ILE A 119 -0.91 5.50 -2.68
C ILE A 119 0.44 5.11 -3.28
N THR A 120 0.45 3.94 -3.92
CA THR A 120 1.50 3.46 -4.83
C THR A 120 0.90 2.61 -5.95
N SER A 121 1.57 2.52 -7.10
CA SER A 121 1.15 1.64 -8.19
C SER A 121 1.46 0.16 -7.88
N PRO A 122 0.74 -0.80 -8.52
CA PRO A 122 1.12 -2.22 -8.49
C PRO A 122 2.54 -2.45 -9.02
N ARG A 123 2.95 -1.75 -10.09
CA ARG A 123 4.29 -1.84 -10.68
C ARG A 123 5.35 -1.45 -9.67
N ARG A 124 5.22 -0.29 -9.03
CA ARG A 124 6.14 0.18 -7.99
C ARG A 124 6.17 -0.74 -6.78
N CYS A 125 5.02 -1.30 -6.39
CA CYS A 125 4.93 -2.27 -5.31
C CYS A 125 5.76 -3.54 -5.63
N VAL A 126 5.66 -4.09 -6.86
CA VAL A 126 6.45 -5.25 -7.30
C VAL A 126 7.93 -4.92 -7.35
N GLU A 127 8.33 -3.79 -7.92
CA GLU A 127 9.72 -3.32 -7.94
C GLU A 127 10.29 -3.21 -6.52
N SER A 128 9.49 -2.69 -5.58
CA SER A 128 9.89 -2.60 -4.17
C SER A 128 10.09 -3.97 -3.53
N MET A 129 9.25 -4.96 -3.85
CA MET A 129 9.43 -6.34 -3.37
C MET A 129 10.70 -6.97 -3.94
N ILE A 130 10.98 -6.79 -5.23
CA ILE A 130 12.20 -7.27 -5.89
C ILE A 130 13.43 -6.60 -5.26
N LYS A 131 13.38 -5.28 -5.06
CA LYS A 131 14.44 -4.52 -4.41
C LYS A 131 14.68 -5.01 -2.99
N ALA A 132 13.63 -5.19 -2.18
CA ALA A 132 13.74 -5.74 -0.83
C ALA A 132 14.40 -7.13 -0.83
N ALA A 133 14.15 -7.94 -1.86
CA ALA A 133 14.79 -9.22 -2.04
C ALA A 133 16.29 -9.12 -2.33
N SER A 134 16.78 -8.03 -2.91
CA SER A 134 18.18 -7.82 -3.28
C SER A 134 19.03 -7.14 -2.20
N ILE A 135 18.43 -6.38 -1.27
CA ILE A 135 19.14 -5.68 -0.20
C ILE A 135 19.83 -6.70 0.72
N SER A 136 21.10 -6.46 1.05
CA SER A 136 21.83 -7.31 2.00
C SER A 136 21.23 -7.21 3.41
N SER A 137 21.37 -8.28 4.20
CA SER A 137 20.95 -8.30 5.60
C SER A 137 21.68 -7.25 6.43
N ASP A 138 22.96 -7.04 6.15
CA ASP A 138 23.82 -6.09 6.84
C ASP A 138 23.36 -4.63 6.64
N ALA A 139 22.83 -4.29 5.45
CA ALA A 139 22.29 -2.96 5.19
C ALA A 139 21.02 -2.65 6.00
N LEU A 140 20.27 -3.68 6.37
CA LEU A 140 19.07 -3.54 7.18
C LEU A 140 19.35 -3.52 8.69
N GLN A 141 20.48 -4.09 9.10
CA GLN A 141 20.80 -4.27 10.52
C GLN A 141 19.62 -4.87 11.32
N ASP A 142 19.25 -4.24 12.43
CA ASP A 142 18.10 -4.67 13.25
C ASP A 142 16.75 -4.11 12.77
N ASN A 143 16.77 -3.08 11.88
CA ASN A 143 15.54 -2.49 11.39
C ASN A 143 15.01 -3.24 10.15
N ARG A 144 14.10 -4.17 10.39
CA ARG A 144 13.48 -5.02 9.35
C ARG A 144 12.19 -4.46 8.77
N ILE A 145 11.69 -3.35 9.33
CA ILE A 145 10.42 -2.75 8.94
C ILE A 145 10.71 -1.52 8.07
N ILE A 146 10.22 -1.57 6.85
CA ILE A 146 10.48 -0.57 5.80
C ILE A 146 9.15 0.05 5.38
N PRO A 147 8.77 1.24 5.87
CA PRO A 147 7.66 2.00 5.32
C PRO A 147 8.00 2.44 3.90
N LEU A 148 7.21 2.03 2.91
CA LEU A 148 7.50 2.40 1.53
C LEU A 148 7.08 3.84 1.23
N PRO A 149 7.85 4.59 0.42
CA PRO A 149 7.43 5.88 -0.09
C PRO A 149 6.23 5.73 -1.03
N GLY A 150 5.43 6.78 -1.16
CA GLY A 150 4.26 6.83 -2.03
C GLY A 150 3.85 8.25 -2.34
N LEU A 151 2.76 8.40 -3.08
CA LEU A 151 2.18 9.69 -3.43
C LEU A 151 0.98 9.99 -2.52
N THR A 152 0.85 11.24 -2.09
CA THR A 152 -0.38 11.75 -1.51
C THR A 152 -1.16 12.51 -2.57
N VAL A 153 -2.37 12.06 -2.88
CA VAL A 153 -3.27 12.69 -3.85
C VAL A 153 -4.69 12.76 -3.29
N THR A 154 -5.48 13.72 -3.74
CA THR A 154 -6.92 13.74 -3.49
C THR A 154 -7.66 12.96 -4.57
N VAL A 155 -8.90 12.52 -4.28
CA VAL A 155 -9.78 11.92 -5.30
C VAL A 155 -9.97 12.86 -6.49
N LYS A 156 -10.10 14.17 -6.24
CA LYS A 156 -10.17 15.18 -7.30
C LYS A 156 -8.94 15.12 -8.21
N GLN A 157 -7.74 15.13 -7.65
CA GLN A 157 -6.50 15.03 -8.43
C GLN A 157 -6.39 13.71 -9.21
N MET A 158 -6.90 12.61 -8.63
CA MET A 158 -6.97 11.33 -9.35
C MET A 158 -7.86 11.41 -10.59
N LEU A 159 -9.03 12.08 -10.49
CA LEU A 159 -9.94 12.25 -11.62
C LEU A 159 -9.43 13.27 -12.63
N GLU A 160 -8.75 14.33 -12.19
CA GLU A 160 -8.07 15.28 -13.09
C GLU A 160 -6.99 14.58 -13.93
N ALA A 161 -6.23 13.67 -13.31
CA ALA A 161 -5.25 12.84 -14.02
C ALA A 161 -5.93 11.85 -15.00
N LEU A 162 -7.05 11.24 -14.59
CA LEU A 162 -7.84 10.39 -15.48
C LEU A 162 -8.35 11.17 -16.70
N GLU A 163 -8.84 12.40 -16.49
CA GLU A 163 -9.30 13.26 -17.59
C GLU A 163 -8.17 13.62 -18.57
N LYS A 164 -6.97 13.91 -18.06
CA LYS A 164 -5.80 14.17 -18.92
C LYS A 164 -5.40 12.97 -19.75
N VAL A 165 -5.49 11.76 -19.21
CA VAL A 165 -5.02 10.52 -19.87
C VAL A 165 -6.09 9.94 -20.79
N ALA A 166 -7.36 9.94 -20.36
CA ALA A 166 -8.45 9.23 -21.05
C ALA A 166 -9.60 10.13 -21.53
N GLY A 167 -9.51 11.43 -21.27
CA GLY A 167 -10.51 12.43 -21.68
C GLY A 167 -11.70 12.51 -20.73
N LYS A 168 -12.48 13.57 -20.90
CA LYS A 168 -13.65 13.87 -20.07
C LYS A 168 -14.71 12.76 -20.06
N GLN A 169 -14.88 12.05 -21.16
CA GLN A 169 -15.83 10.93 -21.26
C GLN A 169 -15.54 9.82 -20.22
N ALA A 170 -14.29 9.64 -19.78
CA ALA A 170 -13.96 8.69 -18.73
C ALA A 170 -14.40 9.21 -17.35
N THR A 171 -14.14 10.47 -17.04
CA THR A 171 -14.55 11.05 -15.76
C THR A 171 -16.05 11.19 -15.60
N ASP A 172 -16.79 11.40 -16.69
CA ASP A 172 -18.27 11.47 -16.69
C ASP A 172 -18.92 10.11 -16.29
N LEU A 173 -18.18 9.00 -16.31
CA LEU A 173 -18.64 7.69 -15.86
C LEU A 173 -18.52 7.50 -14.33
N VAL A 174 -17.89 8.45 -13.62
CA VAL A 174 -17.77 8.39 -12.16
C VAL A 174 -18.99 8.99 -11.51
N GLN A 175 -19.73 8.17 -10.75
CA GLN A 175 -20.94 8.57 -10.03
C GLN A 175 -20.61 8.85 -8.56
N TRP A 176 -20.97 10.01 -8.07
CA TRP A 176 -20.82 10.39 -6.68
C TRP A 176 -21.98 9.86 -5.85
N GLN A 177 -21.69 8.92 -4.96
CA GLN A 177 -22.66 8.37 -4.01
C GLN A 177 -21.99 8.19 -2.65
N GLU A 178 -22.14 9.19 -1.80
CA GLU A 178 -21.49 9.22 -0.48
C GLU A 178 -21.88 8.03 0.41
N ASP A 179 -20.87 7.41 1.03
CA ASP A 179 -21.01 6.41 2.08
C ASP A 179 -20.24 6.86 3.33
N LYS A 180 -20.98 7.26 4.36
CA LYS A 180 -20.40 7.74 5.63
C LYS A 180 -19.54 6.68 6.34
N THR A 181 -19.80 5.40 6.12
CA THR A 181 -19.00 4.31 6.70
C THR A 181 -17.64 4.24 6.03
N ILE A 182 -17.62 4.28 4.69
CA ILE A 182 -16.36 4.29 3.93
C ILE A 182 -15.57 5.57 4.22
N GLN A 183 -16.23 6.73 4.26
CA GLN A 183 -15.57 8.01 4.59
C GLN A 183 -14.85 7.94 5.94
N ARG A 184 -15.52 7.46 7.00
CA ARG A 184 -14.93 7.31 8.34
C ARG A 184 -13.74 6.36 8.37
N ILE A 185 -13.80 5.26 7.61
CA ILE A 185 -12.70 4.31 7.50
C ILE A 185 -11.50 4.98 6.83
N VAL A 186 -11.71 5.63 5.68
CA VAL A 186 -10.65 6.28 4.90
C VAL A 186 -9.99 7.43 5.67
N GLN A 187 -10.79 8.25 6.38
CA GLN A 187 -10.30 9.35 7.21
C GLN A 187 -9.41 8.90 8.38
N SER A 188 -9.45 7.62 8.75
CA SER A 188 -8.58 7.06 9.80
C SER A 188 -7.20 6.63 9.30
N TRP A 189 -6.94 6.69 8.00
CA TRP A 189 -5.68 6.25 7.42
C TRP A 189 -4.65 7.37 7.38
N PRO A 190 -3.35 7.04 7.43
CA PRO A 190 -2.30 8.03 7.24
C PRO A 190 -2.39 8.60 5.81
N VAL A 191 -2.23 9.91 5.72
CA VAL A 191 -2.32 10.66 4.45
C VAL A 191 -0.94 11.07 3.96
N GLN A 192 -0.06 11.47 4.87
CA GLN A 192 1.32 11.83 4.58
C GLN A 192 2.26 10.90 5.34
N VAL A 193 3.18 10.28 4.61
CA VAL A 193 4.20 9.40 5.18
C VAL A 193 5.57 9.85 4.69
N LYS A 194 6.46 10.13 5.63
CA LYS A 194 7.87 10.42 5.37
C LYS A 194 8.66 9.14 5.61
N ALA A 195 9.14 8.54 4.54
CA ALA A 195 9.77 7.21 4.53
C ALA A 195 11.31 7.34 4.37
N GLU A 196 11.96 8.11 5.25
CA GLU A 196 13.40 8.43 5.14
C GLU A 196 14.27 7.18 5.13
N TYR A 197 13.92 6.20 5.96
CA TYR A 197 14.64 4.94 6.01
C TYR A 197 14.56 4.18 4.68
N ALA A 198 13.37 4.04 4.11
CA ALA A 198 13.20 3.39 2.81
C ALA A 198 13.94 4.16 1.69
N GLU A 199 13.85 5.48 1.68
CA GLU A 199 14.54 6.33 0.71
C GLU A 199 16.08 6.19 0.81
N SER A 200 16.63 6.09 2.02
CA SER A 200 18.06 5.81 2.25
C SER A 200 18.51 4.45 1.69
N LEU A 201 17.61 3.48 1.64
CA LEU A 201 17.80 2.18 1.00
C LEU A 201 17.53 2.23 -0.52
N GLY A 202 17.17 3.41 -1.05
CA GLY A 202 16.92 3.66 -2.47
C GLY A 202 15.56 3.20 -2.97
N PHE A 203 14.56 3.02 -2.09
CA PHE A 203 13.17 2.88 -2.51
C PHE A 203 12.65 4.22 -3.04
N GLN A 204 11.72 4.17 -3.98
CA GLN A 204 11.17 5.35 -4.64
C GLN A 204 9.65 5.28 -4.70
N ALA A 205 9.00 6.44 -4.67
CA ALA A 205 7.58 6.60 -5.00
C ALA A 205 7.37 6.55 -6.51
N ASP A 206 6.10 6.47 -6.93
CA ASP A 206 5.71 6.78 -8.29
C ASP A 206 5.95 8.27 -8.57
N GLU A 207 6.15 8.66 -9.83
CA GLU A 207 6.47 10.04 -10.21
C GLU A 207 5.26 10.97 -10.02
N ASN A 208 4.10 10.54 -10.50
CA ASN A 208 2.81 11.24 -10.42
C ASN A 208 1.67 10.26 -10.66
N PHE A 209 0.42 10.74 -10.54
CA PHE A 209 -0.73 9.84 -10.70
C PHE A 209 -1.02 9.49 -12.16
N GLU A 210 -0.70 10.37 -13.10
CA GLU A 210 -0.80 10.11 -14.54
C GLU A 210 0.07 8.91 -14.95
N SER A 211 1.29 8.80 -14.41
CA SER A 211 2.18 7.65 -14.66
C SER A 211 1.61 6.33 -14.11
N ILE A 212 0.88 6.38 -12.99
CA ILE A 212 0.18 5.21 -12.43
C ILE A 212 -0.93 4.75 -13.37
N ILE A 213 -1.72 5.68 -13.92
CA ILE A 213 -2.79 5.35 -14.89
C ILE A 213 -2.18 4.76 -16.17
N GLN A 214 -1.12 5.38 -16.70
CA GLN A 214 -0.43 4.90 -17.90
C GLN A 214 0.13 3.49 -17.71
N ALA A 215 0.79 3.24 -16.57
CA ALA A 215 1.28 1.91 -16.23
C ALA A 215 0.14 0.86 -16.18
N HIS A 216 -1.02 1.24 -15.63
CA HIS A 216 -2.18 0.35 -15.61
C HIS A 216 -2.69 0.03 -17.01
N ILE A 217 -2.75 1.01 -17.91
CA ILE A 217 -3.16 0.80 -19.32
C ILE A 217 -2.20 -0.17 -20.00
N GLU A 218 -0.89 0.06 -19.91
CA GLU A 218 0.14 -0.79 -20.49
C GLU A 218 0.06 -2.24 -19.98
N ASP A 219 -0.08 -2.41 -18.65
CA ASP A 219 -0.11 -3.73 -18.00
C ASP A 219 -1.40 -4.53 -18.29
N THR A 220 -2.47 -3.85 -18.77
CA THR A 220 -3.75 -4.50 -19.08
C THR A 220 -3.98 -4.73 -20.57
N GLN A 221 -3.15 -4.16 -21.45
CA GLN A 221 -3.19 -4.38 -22.91
C GLN A 221 -2.33 -5.56 -23.38
N ASN A 222 -1.48 -6.11 -22.47
CA ASN A 222 -0.68 -7.32 -22.67
C ASN A 222 -1.34 -8.54 -22.02
#